data_cdd943b2640149b3392764292e0151d5
#
_entry.id   cdd943b2640149b3392764292e0151d5
#
_cell.length_a   1.000
_cell.length_b   1.000
_cell.length_c   1.000
_cell.angle_alpha   90.00
_cell.angle_beta   90.00
_cell.angle_gamma   90.00
#
_symmetry.space_group_name_H-M   'P 1'
#
loop_
_entity.id
_entity.type
_entity.pdbx_description
1 polymer ?
#
loop_
_entity_poly.entity_id
_entity_poly.type
_entity_poly.pdbx_seq_one_letter_code
_entity_poly.pdbx_strand_id
1 'polypeptide(L)'
;MKATFDRTKDAVNLAKHGVSLAEAEHLDWDNALVAPDRRHAYGEERQVALAPMDDRLWVVVFTDRTDGRRIISLRKANLREYRRYEQAP
;
A
#
# COMPACT_ATOMS: atom_id res chain seq x y z
N MET A 1 -8.65 -10.41 -3.88
CA MET A 1 -8.79 -9.37 -2.83
C MET A 1 -9.60 -8.22 -3.39
N LYS A 2 -10.52 -7.69 -2.62
CA LYS A 2 -11.31 -6.52 -3.03
C LYS A 2 -10.71 -5.26 -2.42
N ALA A 3 -10.28 -4.32 -3.26
CA ALA A 3 -9.78 -3.02 -2.82
C ALA A 3 -10.89 -1.97 -2.88
N THR A 4 -11.02 -1.20 -1.81
CA THR A 4 -11.89 -0.04 -1.76
C THR A 4 -11.04 1.20 -1.49
N PHE A 5 -11.55 2.37 -1.80
CA PHE A 5 -10.82 3.62 -1.53
C PHE A 5 -11.75 4.82 -1.65
N ASP A 6 -11.33 5.93 -1.05
CA ASP A 6 -12.01 7.21 -1.15
C ASP A 6 -11.59 7.91 -2.46
N ARG A 7 -12.54 8.41 -3.23
CA ARG A 7 -12.28 9.08 -4.51
C ARG A 7 -11.39 10.30 -4.39
N THR A 8 -11.55 11.09 -3.32
CA THR A 8 -10.73 12.26 -3.10
C THR A 8 -9.28 11.87 -2.82
N LYS A 9 -9.07 10.84 -2.01
CA LYS A 9 -7.73 10.31 -1.74
C LYS A 9 -7.10 9.71 -3.00
N ASP A 10 -7.91 9.07 -3.84
CA ASP A 10 -7.43 8.51 -5.11
C ASP A 10 -6.94 9.61 -6.04
N ALA A 11 -7.69 10.69 -6.18
CA ALA A 11 -7.28 11.84 -7.01
C ALA A 11 -5.97 12.46 -6.50
N VAL A 12 -5.83 12.62 -5.19
CA VAL A 12 -4.60 13.15 -4.59
C VAL A 12 -3.43 12.19 -4.83
N ASN A 13 -3.66 10.88 -4.67
CA ASN A 13 -2.61 9.89 -4.87
C ASN A 13 -2.15 9.85 -6.33
N LEU A 14 -3.08 9.92 -7.27
CA LEU A 14 -2.78 9.95 -8.69
C LEU A 14 -1.95 11.20 -9.06
N ALA A 15 -2.34 12.36 -8.55
CA ALA A 15 -1.62 13.61 -8.81
C ALA A 15 -0.22 13.60 -8.20
N LYS A 16 -0.07 13.04 -6.99
CA LYS A 16 1.19 13.05 -6.25
C LYS A 16 2.15 11.96 -6.69
N HIS A 17 1.64 10.75 -6.96
CA HIS A 17 2.46 9.55 -7.20
C HIS A 17 2.29 8.95 -8.58
N GLY A 18 1.38 9.47 -9.41
CA GLY A 18 1.17 8.99 -10.77
C GLY A 18 0.48 7.64 -10.87
N VAL A 19 -0.17 7.17 -9.80
CA VAL A 19 -0.83 5.87 -9.77
C VAL A 19 -2.15 5.96 -9.02
N SER A 20 -3.18 5.29 -9.55
CA SER A 20 -4.48 5.20 -8.90
C SER A 20 -4.43 4.17 -7.77
N LEU A 21 -5.18 4.40 -6.70
CA LEU A 21 -5.34 3.43 -5.61
C LEU A 21 -5.99 2.13 -6.08
N ALA A 22 -6.73 2.16 -7.19
CA ALA A 22 -7.33 0.97 -7.78
C ALA A 22 -6.28 -0.06 -8.21
N GLU A 23 -5.06 0.38 -8.52
CA GLU A 23 -3.97 -0.51 -8.92
C GLU A 23 -3.51 -1.44 -7.81
N ALA A 24 -3.88 -1.17 -6.57
CA ALA A 24 -3.52 -2.02 -5.44
C ALA A 24 -4.03 -3.47 -5.58
N GLU A 25 -5.08 -3.71 -6.36
CA GLU A 25 -5.57 -5.06 -6.64
C GLU A 25 -4.57 -5.90 -7.43
N HIS A 26 -3.65 -5.26 -8.14
CA HIS A 26 -2.64 -5.92 -8.97
C HIS A 26 -1.33 -6.19 -8.20
N LEU A 27 -1.22 -5.73 -6.96
CA LEU A 27 -0.04 -6.03 -6.14
C LEU A 27 0.03 -7.52 -5.82
N ASP A 28 1.26 -8.04 -5.77
CA ASP A 28 1.49 -9.42 -5.34
C ASP A 28 1.43 -9.49 -3.81
N TRP A 29 0.22 -9.58 -3.29
CA TRP A 29 -0.04 -9.61 -1.85
C TRP A 29 0.53 -10.86 -1.17
N ASP A 30 0.65 -11.97 -1.90
CA ASP A 30 1.20 -13.20 -1.34
C ASP A 30 2.69 -13.05 -0.98
N ASN A 31 3.40 -12.17 -1.67
CA ASN A 31 4.80 -11.87 -1.41
C ASN A 31 5.00 -10.51 -0.72
N ALA A 32 3.96 -9.95 -0.14
CA ALA A 32 4.05 -8.67 0.56
C ALA A 32 4.71 -8.82 1.93
N LEU A 33 5.55 -7.84 2.27
CA LEU A 33 6.07 -7.69 3.62
C LEU A 33 5.18 -6.68 4.35
N VAL A 34 4.40 -7.14 5.33
CA VAL A 34 3.38 -6.34 5.99
C VAL A 34 3.76 -6.05 7.44
N ALA A 35 3.54 -4.80 7.87
CA ALA A 35 3.77 -4.40 9.25
C ALA A 35 2.72 -3.35 9.66
N PRO A 36 2.44 -3.20 10.97
CA PRO A 36 1.58 -2.12 11.42
C PRO A 36 2.18 -0.75 11.09
N ASP A 37 1.33 0.19 10.68
CA ASP A 37 1.74 1.58 10.49
C ASP A 37 1.48 2.35 11.77
N ARG A 38 2.55 2.64 12.51
CA ARG A 38 2.48 3.27 13.83
C ARG A 38 3.00 4.70 13.83
N ARG A 39 3.13 5.32 12.65
CA ARG A 39 3.67 6.68 12.53
C ARG A 39 2.78 7.73 13.18
N HIS A 40 1.47 7.49 13.21
CA HIS A 40 0.48 8.40 13.76
C HIS A 40 -0.64 7.62 14.46
N ALA A 41 -1.38 8.32 15.33
CA ALA A 41 -2.61 7.81 15.92
C ALA A 41 -3.77 8.16 14.97
N TYR A 42 -4.24 7.17 14.21
CA TYR A 42 -5.25 7.39 13.16
C TYR A 42 -6.69 7.16 13.63
N GLY A 43 -6.89 6.69 14.86
CA GLY A 43 -8.22 6.27 15.29
C GLY A 43 -8.65 4.91 14.74
N GLU A 44 -7.84 4.30 13.88
CA GLU A 44 -8.03 2.96 13.34
C GLU A 44 -6.67 2.32 13.12
N GLU A 45 -6.64 1.00 13.05
CA GLU A 45 -5.40 0.27 12.82
C GLU A 45 -5.09 0.26 11.33
N ARG A 46 -3.93 0.81 10.96
CA ARG A 46 -3.42 0.82 9.59
C ARG A 46 -2.23 -0.10 9.46
N GLN A 47 -2.09 -0.67 8.27
CA GLN A 47 -0.97 -1.51 7.89
C GLN A 47 -0.21 -0.85 6.76
N VAL A 48 1.09 -1.11 6.70
CA VAL A 48 1.93 -0.75 5.57
C VAL A 48 2.52 -2.02 4.98
N ALA A 49 2.50 -2.14 3.66
CA ALA A 49 3.07 -3.30 2.98
C ALA A 49 4.04 -2.86 1.90
N LEU A 50 5.12 -3.64 1.76
CA LEU A 50 6.01 -3.59 0.60
C LEU A 50 5.62 -4.76 -0.29
N ALA A 51 5.17 -4.49 -1.51
CA ALA A 51 4.65 -5.52 -2.39
C ALA A 51 5.07 -5.30 -3.85
N PRO A 52 5.41 -6.37 -4.57
CA PRO A 52 5.79 -6.27 -5.98
C PRO A 52 4.59 -6.02 -6.89
N MET A 53 4.81 -5.27 -7.96
CA MET A 53 3.88 -5.11 -9.07
C MET A 53 4.67 -4.60 -10.28
N ASP A 54 4.52 -5.25 -11.43
CA ASP A 54 5.15 -4.83 -12.69
C ASP A 54 6.66 -4.60 -12.58
N ASP A 55 7.37 -5.59 -12.08
CA ASP A 55 8.84 -5.59 -11.91
C ASP A 55 9.35 -4.49 -10.98
N ARG A 56 8.49 -4.00 -10.11
CA ARG A 56 8.84 -2.91 -9.20
C ARG A 56 8.23 -3.18 -7.82
N LEU A 57 8.88 -2.64 -6.80
CA LEU A 57 8.37 -2.69 -5.44
C LEU A 57 7.56 -1.42 -5.15
N TRP A 58 6.42 -1.61 -4.49
CA TRP A 58 5.50 -0.54 -4.12
C TRP A 58 5.28 -0.52 -2.62
N VAL A 59 4.90 0.64 -2.11
CA VAL A 59 4.49 0.82 -0.71
C VAL A 59 3.00 1.12 -0.71
N VAL A 60 2.23 0.30 -0.02
CA VAL A 60 0.78 0.48 0.11
C VAL A 60 0.43 0.61 1.59
N VAL A 61 -0.37 1.62 1.91
CA VAL A 61 -0.96 1.79 3.24
C VAL A 61 -2.43 1.46 3.14
N PHE A 62 -2.92 0.62 4.04
CA PHE A 62 -4.30 0.13 3.98
C PHE A 62 -4.83 -0.18 5.37
N THR A 63 -6.14 -0.34 5.45
CA THR A 63 -6.81 -0.89 6.63
C THR A 63 -7.82 -1.94 6.18
N ASP A 64 -7.90 -3.06 6.90
CA ASP A 64 -8.85 -4.11 6.58
C ASP A 64 -10.20 -3.79 7.19
N ARG A 65 -11.24 -3.92 6.39
CA ARG A 65 -12.64 -3.70 6.76
C ARG A 65 -13.49 -4.88 6.32
N THR A 66 -14.72 -4.94 6.81
CA THR A 66 -15.62 -6.05 6.49
C THR A 66 -15.97 -6.13 5.00
N ASP A 67 -15.97 -4.99 4.30
CA ASP A 67 -16.29 -4.92 2.87
C ASP A 67 -15.04 -5.04 1.97
N GLY A 68 -13.87 -5.25 2.55
CA GLY A 68 -12.64 -5.42 1.79
C GLY A 68 -11.47 -4.66 2.39
N ARG A 69 -10.39 -4.58 1.61
CA ARG A 69 -9.17 -3.88 2.01
C ARG A 69 -9.24 -2.44 1.53
N ARG A 70 -9.30 -1.48 2.47
CA ARG A 70 -9.37 -0.06 2.12
C ARG A 70 -7.98 0.49 1.90
N ILE A 71 -7.71 0.91 0.68
CA ILE A 71 -6.41 1.45 0.29
C ILE A 71 -6.35 2.93 0.61
N ILE A 72 -5.30 3.35 1.32
CA ILE A 72 -5.15 4.72 1.78
C ILE A 72 -4.12 5.47 0.95
N SER A 73 -3.00 4.81 0.62
CA SER A 73 -1.99 5.40 -0.27
C SER A 73 -1.21 4.31 -0.99
N LEU A 74 -0.67 4.66 -2.16
CA LEU A 74 0.12 3.75 -2.99
C LEU A 74 1.22 4.56 -3.68
N ARG A 75 2.45 4.15 -3.53
CA ARG A 75 3.60 4.82 -4.15
C ARG A 75 4.72 3.85 -4.45
N LYS A 76 5.64 4.26 -5.30
CA LYS A 76 6.84 3.48 -5.57
C LYS A 76 7.72 3.44 -4.33
N ALA A 77 8.35 2.29 -4.10
CA ALA A 77 9.30 2.13 -2.99
C ALA A 77 10.61 2.87 -3.30
N ASN A 78 11.27 3.35 -2.26
CA ASN A 78 12.60 3.92 -2.36
C ASN A 78 13.67 2.84 -2.13
N LEU A 79 14.95 3.20 -2.29
CA LEU A 79 16.05 2.25 -2.16
C LEU A 79 16.12 1.61 -0.77
N ARG A 80 15.87 2.37 0.27
CA ARG A 80 15.88 1.85 1.65
C ARG A 80 14.80 0.79 1.83
N GLU A 81 13.63 1.00 1.24
CA GLU A 81 12.52 0.06 1.30
C GLU A 81 12.82 -1.21 0.50
N TYR A 82 13.45 -1.08 -0.68
CA TYR A 82 13.94 -2.22 -1.43
C TYR A 82 14.90 -3.08 -0.61
N ARG A 83 15.85 -2.46 0.08
CA ARG A 83 16.82 -3.17 0.93
C ARG A 83 16.12 -3.89 2.08
N ARG A 84 15.16 -3.24 2.70
CA ARG A 84 14.38 -3.85 3.78
C ARG A 84 13.63 -5.09 3.27
N TYR A 85 13.02 -4.98 2.10
CA TYR A 85 12.28 -6.08 1.49
C TYR A 85 13.20 -7.26 1.17
N GLU A 86 14.35 -6.99 0.57
CA GLU A 86 15.32 -8.02 0.19
C GLU A 86 15.91 -8.74 1.39
N GLN A 87 16.05 -8.05 2.53
CA GLN A 87 16.62 -8.62 3.76
C GLN A 87 15.58 -9.36 4.62
N ALA A 88 14.30 -9.25 4.30
CA ALA A 88 13.26 -9.92 5.06
C ALA A 88 13.35 -11.43 4.89
N PRO A 89 13.12 -12.21 5.99
CA PRO A 89 13.15 -13.68 5.90
C PRO A 89 11.99 -14.26 5.05
#